data_28da4fe3aa197bf3688ab3d743d600ef
#
_entry.id   28da4fe3aa197bf3688ab3d743d600ef
#
_cell.length_a   1.000
_cell.length_b   1.000
_cell.length_c   1.000
_cell.angle_alpha   90.00
_cell.angle_beta   90.00
_cell.angle_gamma   90.00
#
_symmetry.space_group_name_H-M   'P 1'
#
loop_
_entity.id
_entity.type
_entity.pdbx_description
1 polymer ?
#
loop_
_entity_poly.entity_id
_entity_poly.type
_entity_poly.pdbx_seq_one_letter_code
_entity_poly.pdbx_strand_id
1 'polypeptide(L)'
;MEAAPLVRRLAHHAYKAGAGLVTPFYTDPEITLARYQHAASESFDKTTDWLFEGMAAAFDKNTARLAVVGEDPMLLSGQNPEYVGRANQAMSKASSPLRERITRFDINWNIIAWPGLQWAKLVFPQMSDADAQIALAEAIFNASRVNTSDPNEAWAVHNKNLRARTEWLNKKNFAALHFYGEGTDLTVGLADGHEWMGGASTARNGVTCNPNIPSEEVFTTPHALKVNGYVTSTKPLSHQGTLIEDIAVTFKDGVITKASASKGEDVFLKLLDTDEGARRLGEVALVPHGSPISQSNLLFYNTLFDENAACHIALGQCYSKCFQQGDKLSNDEVIERGGNSSMIHVDWMIGSQSMNIDGLDGANDPTPVFRNGEWAQSLT
;
A
#
# COMPACT_ATOMS: atom_id res chain seq x y z
N MET A 1 10.38 14.53 14.15
CA MET A 1 11.86 14.71 14.06
C MET A 1 12.68 13.53 14.63
N GLU A 2 12.02 12.50 15.17
CA GLU A 2 12.69 11.31 15.74
C GLU A 2 13.60 10.59 14.73
N ALA A 3 13.21 10.53 13.45
CA ALA A 3 14.01 9.91 12.38
C ALA A 3 15.26 10.70 11.96
N ALA A 4 15.52 11.89 12.53
CA ALA A 4 16.67 12.72 12.14
C ALA A 4 18.05 12.00 12.20
N PRO A 5 18.32 11.10 13.17
CA PRO A 5 19.57 10.34 13.18
C PRO A 5 19.73 9.45 11.94
N LEU A 6 18.66 8.78 11.50
CA LEU A 6 18.65 7.97 10.27
C LEU A 6 18.84 8.86 9.04
N VAL A 7 18.07 9.96 8.94
CA VAL A 7 18.14 10.88 7.78
C VAL A 7 19.53 11.47 7.59
N ARG A 8 20.25 11.80 8.67
CA ARG A 8 21.64 12.26 8.60
C ARG A 8 22.58 11.18 8.02
N ARG A 9 22.40 9.92 8.42
CA ARG A 9 23.16 8.80 7.86
C ARG A 9 22.83 8.58 6.38
N LEU A 10 21.56 8.62 6.01
CA LEU A 10 21.11 8.50 4.63
C LEU A 10 21.70 9.62 3.75
N ALA A 11 21.65 10.86 4.20
CA ALA A 11 22.26 12.00 3.49
C ALA A 11 23.77 11.80 3.29
N HIS A 12 24.48 11.32 4.32
CA HIS A 12 25.91 11.03 4.22
C HIS A 12 26.21 9.95 3.15
N HIS A 13 25.40 8.88 3.10
CA HIS A 13 25.55 7.84 2.09
C HIS A 13 25.13 8.33 0.70
N ALA A 14 24.09 9.16 0.59
CA ALA A 14 23.67 9.75 -0.67
C ALA A 14 24.79 10.60 -1.29
N TYR A 15 25.45 11.46 -0.49
CA TYR A 15 26.60 12.24 -0.98
C TYR A 15 27.80 11.35 -1.37
N LYS A 16 28.05 10.27 -0.63
CA LYS A 16 29.09 9.29 -1.03
C LYS A 16 28.75 8.57 -2.34
N ALA A 17 27.47 8.39 -2.61
CA ALA A 17 26.98 7.80 -3.86
C ALA A 17 26.89 8.81 -5.01
N GLY A 18 27.26 10.07 -4.80
CA GLY A 18 27.32 11.11 -5.85
C GLY A 18 26.11 12.04 -5.91
N ALA A 19 25.25 12.06 -4.91
CA ALA A 19 24.16 13.03 -4.86
C ALA A 19 24.71 14.47 -4.84
N GLY A 20 24.18 15.34 -5.70
CA GLY A 20 24.61 16.75 -5.75
C GLY A 20 24.02 17.59 -4.62
N LEU A 21 22.79 17.27 -4.18
CA LEU A 21 22.09 17.97 -3.11
C LEU A 21 21.11 17.03 -2.42
N VAL A 22 21.06 17.08 -1.09
CA VAL A 22 20.05 16.42 -0.27
C VAL A 22 19.28 17.47 0.52
N THR A 23 17.96 17.54 0.32
CA THR A 23 17.08 18.48 1.01
C THR A 23 16.10 17.70 1.89
N PRO A 24 16.27 17.67 3.23
CA PRO A 24 15.34 17.00 4.11
C PRO A 24 14.15 17.89 4.43
N PHE A 25 12.95 17.29 4.43
CA PHE A 25 11.73 17.87 4.96
C PHE A 25 11.29 17.08 6.18
N TYR A 26 10.92 17.78 7.25
CA TYR A 26 10.44 17.16 8.48
C TYR A 26 9.04 17.66 8.79
N THR A 27 8.19 16.77 9.26
CA THR A 27 6.93 17.09 9.90
C THR A 27 7.09 17.05 11.42
N ASP A 28 6.26 17.81 12.11
CA ASP A 28 6.23 17.82 13.57
C ASP A 28 4.79 17.54 14.02
N PRO A 29 4.56 16.44 14.79
CA PRO A 29 3.23 16.06 15.24
C PRO A 29 2.61 17.08 16.18
N GLU A 30 3.39 17.78 17.02
CA GLU A 30 2.88 18.79 17.94
C GLU A 30 2.37 20.03 17.18
N ILE A 31 3.09 20.45 16.13
CA ILE A 31 2.63 21.53 15.24
C ILE A 31 1.34 21.12 14.51
N THR A 32 1.27 19.86 14.07
CA THR A 32 0.05 19.34 13.45
C THR A 32 -1.12 19.39 14.43
N LEU A 33 -0.97 18.87 15.65
CA LEU A 33 -2.01 18.92 16.68
C LEU A 33 -2.40 20.36 17.07
N ALA A 34 -1.43 21.26 17.20
CA ALA A 34 -1.69 22.67 17.50
C ALA A 34 -2.62 23.32 16.45
N ARG A 35 -2.47 22.94 15.17
CA ARG A 35 -3.40 23.39 14.11
C ARG A 35 -4.82 22.92 14.38
N TYR A 36 -5.04 21.65 14.71
CA TYR A 36 -6.38 21.11 14.99
C TYR A 36 -7.01 21.70 16.26
N GLN A 37 -6.19 22.08 17.25
CA GLN A 37 -6.65 22.63 18.52
C GLN A 37 -6.97 24.14 18.45
N HIS A 38 -6.25 24.89 17.62
CA HIS A 38 -6.24 26.35 17.72
C HIS A 38 -6.54 27.11 16.41
N ALA A 39 -6.45 26.44 15.25
CA ALA A 39 -6.67 27.14 13.99
C ALA A 39 -8.16 27.34 13.70
N ALA A 40 -8.48 28.42 12.98
CA ALA A 40 -9.83 28.68 12.53
C ALA A 40 -10.32 27.62 11.53
N SER A 41 -11.62 27.30 11.55
CA SER A 41 -12.23 26.22 10.75
C SER A 41 -11.91 26.34 9.25
N GLU A 42 -11.93 27.54 8.69
CA GLU A 42 -11.64 27.79 7.27
C GLU A 42 -10.18 27.51 6.89
N SER A 43 -9.29 27.33 7.85
CA SER A 43 -7.90 26.97 7.59
C SER A 43 -7.76 25.55 7.09
N PHE A 44 -8.70 24.65 7.42
CA PHE A 44 -8.62 23.23 7.06
C PHE A 44 -8.87 22.96 5.56
N ASP A 45 -9.40 23.94 4.83
CA ASP A 45 -9.50 23.89 3.36
C ASP A 45 -8.23 24.36 2.65
N LYS A 46 -7.18 24.71 3.40
CA LYS A 46 -5.93 25.27 2.88
C LYS A 46 -4.75 24.34 3.18
N THR A 47 -3.79 24.34 2.27
CA THR A 47 -2.51 23.67 2.44
C THR A 47 -1.39 24.47 1.76
N THR A 48 -0.16 23.97 1.81
CA THR A 48 1.03 24.60 1.25
C THR A 48 1.24 24.19 -0.22
N ASP A 49 0.42 24.71 -1.13
CA ASP A 49 0.43 24.37 -2.56
C ASP A 49 1.82 24.54 -3.17
N TRP A 50 2.49 25.65 -2.86
CA TRP A 50 3.84 25.97 -3.34
C TRP A 50 4.88 24.88 -3.03
N LEU A 51 4.70 24.16 -1.91
CA LEU A 51 5.62 23.09 -1.51
C LEU A 51 5.50 21.90 -2.48
N PHE A 52 4.27 21.49 -2.79
CA PHE A 52 4.00 20.39 -3.70
C PHE A 52 4.36 20.73 -5.15
N GLU A 53 4.09 21.96 -5.57
CA GLU A 53 4.52 22.49 -6.87
C GLU A 53 6.05 22.51 -6.99
N GLY A 54 6.75 22.97 -5.95
CA GLY A 54 8.21 22.97 -5.90
C GLY A 54 8.81 21.57 -5.93
N MET A 55 8.21 20.61 -5.20
CA MET A 55 8.63 19.20 -5.25
C MET A 55 8.37 18.58 -6.61
N ALA A 56 7.22 18.84 -7.24
CA ALA A 56 6.91 18.35 -8.58
C ALA A 56 7.91 18.91 -9.62
N ALA A 57 8.24 20.19 -9.54
CA ALA A 57 9.26 20.80 -10.39
C ALA A 57 10.68 20.23 -10.17
N ALA A 58 10.99 19.77 -8.94
CA ALA A 58 12.23 19.07 -8.66
C ALA A 58 12.24 17.67 -9.28
N PHE A 59 11.11 16.95 -9.26
CA PHE A 59 10.97 15.65 -9.91
C PHE A 59 11.14 15.74 -11.42
N ASP A 60 10.62 16.79 -12.07
CA ASP A 60 10.84 17.06 -13.49
C ASP A 60 12.32 17.27 -13.85
N LYS A 61 13.18 17.51 -12.83
CA LYS A 61 14.64 17.60 -12.93
C LYS A 61 15.36 16.34 -12.44
N ASN A 62 14.67 15.19 -12.40
CA ASN A 62 15.21 13.89 -11.95
C ASN A 62 15.64 13.85 -10.47
N THR A 63 15.03 14.63 -9.61
CA THR A 63 15.27 14.50 -8.17
C THR A 63 14.62 13.22 -7.63
N ALA A 64 15.41 12.33 -7.07
CA ALA A 64 14.93 11.13 -6.40
C ALA A 64 14.20 11.48 -5.09
N ARG A 65 13.24 10.65 -4.68
CA ARG A 65 12.53 10.79 -3.40
C ARG A 65 12.81 9.63 -2.47
N LEU A 66 13.11 9.93 -1.21
CA LEU A 66 13.10 8.96 -0.12
C LEU A 66 12.17 9.47 0.98
N ALA A 67 11.17 8.66 1.35
CA ALA A 67 10.30 8.93 2.48
C ALA A 67 10.67 8.04 3.66
N VAL A 68 10.62 8.60 4.85
CA VAL A 68 10.80 7.86 6.10
C VAL A 68 9.52 8.00 6.90
N VAL A 69 8.75 6.92 7.01
CA VAL A 69 7.52 6.88 7.82
C VAL A 69 7.85 6.40 9.23
N GLY A 70 7.04 6.77 10.21
CA GLY A 70 7.27 6.41 11.61
C GLY A 70 6.53 7.32 12.57
N GLU A 71 5.53 8.03 12.04
CA GLU A 71 4.63 8.87 12.79
C GLU A 71 3.69 8.04 13.68
N ASP A 72 3.05 8.72 14.64
CA ASP A 72 1.96 8.16 15.43
C ASP A 72 0.74 7.89 14.52
N PRO A 73 0.34 6.62 14.29
CA PRO A 73 -0.82 6.31 13.46
C PRO A 73 -2.14 6.85 14.03
N MET A 74 -2.17 7.11 15.34
CA MET A 74 -3.35 7.58 16.08
C MET A 74 -3.34 9.09 16.35
N LEU A 75 -2.39 9.84 15.78
CA LEU A 75 -2.18 11.25 16.07
C LEU A 75 -3.46 12.10 15.99
N LEU A 76 -4.31 11.82 15.02
CA LEU A 76 -5.53 12.59 14.76
C LEU A 76 -6.81 11.91 15.26
N SER A 77 -6.72 10.77 15.94
CA SER A 77 -7.89 9.98 16.38
C SER A 77 -8.83 10.74 17.33
N GLY A 78 -8.30 11.67 18.10
CA GLY A 78 -9.07 12.53 19.02
C GLY A 78 -9.52 13.86 18.42
N GLN A 79 -9.28 14.11 17.13
CA GLN A 79 -9.60 15.40 16.49
C GLN A 79 -10.98 15.36 15.82
N ASN A 80 -11.52 16.55 15.50
CA ASN A 80 -12.79 16.65 14.80
C ASN A 80 -12.71 15.97 13.42
N PRO A 81 -13.48 14.88 13.14
CA PRO A 81 -13.40 14.14 11.89
C PRO A 81 -13.71 14.99 10.64
N GLU A 82 -14.56 16.01 10.75
CA GLU A 82 -14.85 16.94 9.65
C GLU A 82 -13.59 17.72 9.27
N TYR A 83 -12.86 18.25 10.26
CA TYR A 83 -11.62 19.00 10.01
C TYR A 83 -10.53 18.10 9.42
N VAL A 84 -10.42 16.87 9.93
CA VAL A 84 -9.47 15.88 9.38
C VAL A 84 -9.81 15.58 7.92
N GLY A 85 -11.08 15.34 7.61
CA GLY A 85 -11.54 15.09 6.24
C GLY A 85 -11.23 16.24 5.29
N ARG A 86 -11.55 17.48 5.69
CA ARG A 86 -11.28 18.69 4.89
C ARG A 86 -9.78 18.92 4.66
N ALA A 87 -8.97 18.79 5.70
CA ALA A 87 -7.51 18.92 5.59
C ALA A 87 -6.92 17.86 4.66
N ASN A 88 -7.37 16.61 4.76
CA ASN A 88 -6.95 15.51 3.86
C ASN A 88 -7.35 15.78 2.42
N GLN A 89 -8.57 16.28 2.17
CA GLN A 89 -9.03 16.63 0.84
C GLN A 89 -8.18 17.77 0.22
N ALA A 90 -7.91 18.85 1.00
CA ALA A 90 -7.05 19.94 0.57
C ALA A 90 -5.63 19.44 0.24
N MET A 91 -5.05 18.61 1.10
CA MET A 91 -3.74 17.98 0.91
C MET A 91 -3.72 17.09 -0.32
N SER A 92 -4.74 16.24 -0.50
CA SER A 92 -4.87 15.33 -1.65
C SER A 92 -4.93 16.10 -2.96
N LYS A 93 -5.68 17.20 -3.01
CA LYS A 93 -5.78 18.04 -4.20
C LYS A 93 -4.45 18.72 -4.53
N ALA A 94 -3.81 19.35 -3.56
CA ALA A 94 -2.55 20.06 -3.76
C ALA A 94 -1.38 19.14 -4.12
N SER A 95 -1.36 17.92 -3.56
CA SER A 95 -0.30 16.94 -3.85
C SER A 95 -0.52 16.14 -5.14
N SER A 96 -1.64 16.32 -5.86
CA SER A 96 -1.93 15.57 -7.10
C SER A 96 -0.80 15.61 -8.12
N PRO A 97 -0.20 16.77 -8.47
CA PRO A 97 0.88 16.83 -9.44
C PRO A 97 2.12 16.04 -9.03
N LEU A 98 2.40 15.99 -7.72
CA LEU A 98 3.49 15.21 -7.15
C LEU A 98 3.20 13.71 -7.22
N ARG A 99 1.99 13.30 -6.81
CA ARG A 99 1.56 11.90 -6.83
C ARG A 99 1.54 11.32 -8.24
N GLU A 100 1.09 12.08 -9.23
CA GLU A 100 1.10 11.64 -10.62
C GLU A 100 2.49 11.20 -11.08
N ARG A 101 3.54 11.96 -10.73
CA ARG A 101 4.92 11.61 -11.09
C ARG A 101 5.41 10.36 -10.35
N ILE A 102 4.99 10.19 -9.12
CA ILE A 102 5.32 9.00 -8.31
C ILE A 102 4.62 7.77 -8.89
N THR A 103 3.30 7.83 -9.14
CA THR A 103 2.51 6.71 -9.66
C THR A 103 2.88 6.32 -11.10
N ARG A 104 3.29 7.28 -11.93
CA ARG A 104 3.84 7.02 -13.26
C ARG A 104 5.27 6.51 -13.23
N PHE A 105 5.89 6.47 -12.06
CA PHE A 105 7.29 6.10 -11.88
C PHE A 105 8.25 6.98 -12.72
N ASP A 106 7.95 8.27 -12.82
CA ASP A 106 8.76 9.22 -13.59
C ASP A 106 10.16 9.38 -12.97
N ILE A 107 10.25 9.22 -11.64
CA ILE A 107 11.49 9.27 -10.85
C ILE A 107 11.65 7.99 -10.02
N ASN A 108 12.87 7.67 -9.63
CA ASN A 108 13.12 6.65 -8.63
C ASN A 108 12.76 7.17 -7.23
N TRP A 109 12.06 6.34 -6.48
CA TRP A 109 11.64 6.68 -5.12
C TRP A 109 11.64 5.45 -4.21
N ASN A 110 11.66 5.71 -2.91
CA ASN A 110 11.64 4.67 -1.90
C ASN A 110 10.92 5.16 -0.64
N ILE A 111 10.22 4.25 0.04
CA ILE A 111 9.66 4.45 1.37
C ILE A 111 10.28 3.42 2.30
N ILE A 112 10.78 3.90 3.44
CA ILE A 112 11.30 3.09 4.53
C ILE A 112 10.68 3.54 5.85
N ALA A 113 10.85 2.76 6.91
CA ALA A 113 10.31 3.09 8.22
C ALA A 113 11.39 3.42 9.26
N TRP A 114 10.98 4.21 10.25
CA TRP A 114 11.69 4.50 11.49
C TRP A 114 10.80 4.13 12.68
N PRO A 115 11.31 3.45 13.73
CA PRO A 115 10.50 3.09 14.91
C PRO A 115 10.22 4.32 15.78
N GLY A 116 9.21 5.11 15.42
CA GLY A 116 8.73 6.23 16.23
C GLY A 116 8.19 5.76 17.58
N LEU A 117 8.37 6.55 18.64
CA LEU A 117 8.01 6.14 20.00
C LEU A 117 6.50 5.86 20.13
N GLN A 118 5.65 6.76 19.64
CA GLN A 118 4.19 6.58 19.78
C GLN A 118 3.69 5.39 18.95
N TRP A 119 4.25 5.19 17.77
CA TRP A 119 4.00 3.99 16.97
C TRP A 119 4.44 2.72 17.70
N ALA A 120 5.62 2.71 18.31
CA ALA A 120 6.12 1.56 19.07
C ALA A 120 5.21 1.20 20.25
N LYS A 121 4.74 2.20 20.99
CA LYS A 121 3.78 2.01 22.10
C LYS A 121 2.43 1.46 21.65
N LEU A 122 1.98 1.81 20.45
CA LEU A 122 0.76 1.28 19.88
C LEU A 122 0.91 -0.21 19.52
N VAL A 123 2.05 -0.58 18.91
CA VAL A 123 2.32 -1.98 18.53
C VAL A 123 2.63 -2.85 19.75
N PHE A 124 3.36 -2.31 20.75
CA PHE A 124 3.79 -3.03 21.94
C PHE A 124 3.32 -2.35 23.25
N PRO A 125 2.00 -2.28 23.50
CA PRO A 125 1.44 -1.46 24.59
C PRO A 125 1.80 -1.95 25.99
N GLN A 126 2.31 -3.18 26.15
CA GLN A 126 2.68 -3.76 27.45
C GLN A 126 4.16 -3.60 27.80
N MET A 127 4.97 -3.03 26.90
CA MET A 127 6.39 -2.83 27.10
C MET A 127 6.69 -1.43 27.63
N SER A 128 7.88 -1.25 28.23
CA SER A 128 8.39 0.10 28.49
C SER A 128 8.63 0.86 27.18
N ASP A 129 8.63 2.18 27.23
CA ASP A 129 8.85 3.04 26.05
C ASP A 129 10.13 2.66 25.28
N ALA A 130 11.22 2.39 26.00
CA ALA A 130 12.50 2.00 25.41
C ALA A 130 12.46 0.58 24.80
N ASP A 131 11.86 -0.38 25.51
CA ASP A 131 11.75 -1.76 25.03
C ASP A 131 10.81 -1.86 23.84
N ALA A 132 9.69 -1.14 23.85
CA ALA A 132 8.75 -1.06 22.72
C ALA A 132 9.42 -0.53 21.46
N GLN A 133 10.23 0.53 21.60
CA GLN A 133 10.94 1.13 20.47
C GLN A 133 12.03 0.19 19.91
N ILE A 134 12.73 -0.54 20.77
CA ILE A 134 13.68 -1.58 20.34
C ILE A 134 12.93 -2.72 19.64
N ALA A 135 11.85 -3.22 20.21
CA ALA A 135 11.06 -4.30 19.62
C ALA A 135 10.48 -3.91 18.25
N LEU A 136 9.99 -2.68 18.10
CA LEU A 136 9.53 -2.19 16.80
C LEU A 136 10.68 -2.06 15.80
N ALA A 137 11.87 -1.58 16.24
CA ALA A 137 13.05 -1.54 15.38
C ALA A 137 13.44 -2.93 14.87
N GLU A 138 13.46 -3.93 15.73
CA GLU A 138 13.73 -5.33 15.36
C GLU A 138 12.70 -5.87 14.38
N ALA A 139 11.40 -5.61 14.60
CA ALA A 139 10.33 -6.02 13.71
C ALA A 139 10.47 -5.37 12.31
N ILE A 140 10.74 -4.06 12.25
CA ILE A 140 11.01 -3.32 11.00
C ILE A 140 12.23 -3.91 10.30
N PHE A 141 13.33 -4.16 11.01
CA PHE A 141 14.57 -4.67 10.44
C PHE A 141 14.41 -6.09 9.89
N ASN A 142 13.68 -6.95 10.60
CA ASN A 142 13.36 -8.30 10.14
C ASN A 142 12.49 -8.24 8.85
N ALA A 143 11.41 -7.49 8.86
CA ALA A 143 10.54 -7.31 7.70
C ALA A 143 11.32 -6.73 6.50
N SER A 144 12.22 -5.77 6.75
CA SER A 144 13.02 -5.10 5.73
C SER A 144 14.30 -5.85 5.34
N ARG A 145 14.56 -7.05 5.88
CA ARG A 145 15.76 -7.89 5.62
C ARG A 145 17.10 -7.22 5.96
N VAL A 146 17.10 -6.21 6.84
CA VAL A 146 18.35 -5.55 7.26
C VAL A 146 19.11 -6.30 8.35
N ASN A 147 18.47 -7.28 9.01
CA ASN A 147 19.10 -8.17 9.99
C ASN A 147 19.83 -9.38 9.36
N THR A 148 20.15 -9.31 8.08
CA THR A 148 20.90 -10.35 7.39
C THR A 148 22.39 -9.99 7.30
N SER A 149 23.24 -10.97 7.00
CA SER A 149 24.69 -10.73 6.83
C SER A 149 24.98 -9.80 5.65
N ASP A 150 24.15 -9.85 4.60
CA ASP A 150 24.21 -8.97 3.44
C ASP A 150 22.78 -8.58 3.01
N PRO A 151 22.27 -7.42 3.46
CA PRO A 151 20.95 -6.94 3.07
C PRO A 151 20.77 -6.71 1.56
N ASN A 152 21.86 -6.34 0.85
CA ASN A 152 21.76 -6.13 -0.60
C ASN A 152 21.55 -7.45 -1.34
N GLU A 153 22.30 -8.50 -0.95
CA GLU A 153 22.11 -9.84 -1.50
C GLU A 153 20.73 -10.41 -1.14
N ALA A 154 20.28 -10.22 0.11
CA ALA A 154 18.96 -10.65 0.53
C ALA A 154 17.84 -10.00 -0.33
N TRP A 155 17.95 -8.71 -0.62
CA TRP A 155 17.01 -8.01 -1.52
C TRP A 155 17.17 -8.43 -2.98
N ALA A 156 18.38 -8.72 -3.47
CA ALA A 156 18.60 -9.22 -4.82
C ALA A 156 17.90 -10.57 -5.02
N VAL A 157 18.04 -11.49 -4.06
CA VAL A 157 17.36 -12.80 -4.06
C VAL A 157 15.85 -12.61 -3.98
N HIS A 158 15.36 -11.76 -3.08
CA HIS A 158 13.94 -11.50 -2.92
C HIS A 158 13.30 -10.90 -4.19
N ASN A 159 13.93 -9.88 -4.78
CA ASN A 159 13.49 -9.28 -6.05
C ASN A 159 13.47 -10.32 -7.20
N LYS A 160 14.45 -11.24 -7.24
CA LYS A 160 14.46 -12.33 -8.21
C LYS A 160 13.24 -13.23 -8.04
N ASN A 161 12.90 -13.58 -6.79
CA ASN A 161 11.73 -14.41 -6.49
C ASN A 161 10.43 -13.72 -6.89
N LEU A 162 10.24 -12.44 -6.51
CA LEU A 162 9.04 -11.66 -6.90
C LEU A 162 8.94 -11.56 -8.43
N ARG A 163 10.05 -11.29 -9.12
CA ARG A 163 10.09 -11.25 -10.58
C ARG A 163 9.68 -12.58 -11.22
N ALA A 164 10.18 -13.71 -10.70
CA ALA A 164 9.78 -15.03 -11.22
C ALA A 164 8.26 -15.26 -11.06
N ARG A 165 7.65 -14.76 -9.95
CA ARG A 165 6.19 -14.81 -9.74
C ARG A 165 5.44 -13.95 -10.75
N THR A 166 5.85 -12.68 -10.92
CA THR A 166 5.20 -11.78 -11.90
C THR A 166 5.34 -12.29 -13.32
N GLU A 167 6.51 -12.79 -13.74
CA GLU A 167 6.73 -13.37 -15.06
C GLU A 167 5.85 -14.62 -15.31
N TRP A 168 5.70 -15.49 -14.29
CA TRP A 168 4.83 -16.66 -14.40
C TRP A 168 3.36 -16.26 -14.52
N LEU A 169 2.86 -15.34 -13.69
CA LEU A 169 1.49 -14.84 -13.72
C LEU A 169 1.17 -14.13 -15.05
N ASN A 170 2.09 -13.27 -15.52
CA ASN A 170 1.97 -12.60 -16.81
C ASN A 170 1.95 -13.58 -17.99
N LYS A 171 2.77 -14.64 -17.93
CA LYS A 171 2.75 -15.70 -18.95
C LYS A 171 1.45 -16.51 -18.94
N LYS A 172 0.88 -16.75 -17.75
CA LYS A 172 -0.42 -17.45 -17.61
C LYS A 172 -1.57 -16.61 -18.10
N ASN A 173 -1.52 -15.30 -17.89
CA ASN A 173 -2.52 -14.33 -18.32
C ASN A 173 -3.95 -14.77 -17.96
N PHE A 174 -4.17 -15.07 -16.68
CA PHE A 174 -5.47 -15.53 -16.18
C PHE A 174 -6.55 -14.47 -16.43
N ALA A 175 -7.76 -14.91 -16.77
CA ALA A 175 -8.91 -14.03 -16.90
C ALA A 175 -9.47 -13.59 -15.53
N ALA A 176 -9.30 -14.43 -14.49
CA ALA A 176 -9.75 -14.15 -13.14
C ALA A 176 -8.92 -14.95 -12.12
N LEU A 177 -9.02 -14.53 -10.85
CA LEU A 177 -8.60 -15.30 -9.69
C LEU A 177 -9.84 -15.71 -8.87
N HIS A 178 -9.85 -16.96 -8.39
CA HIS A 178 -10.86 -17.45 -7.46
C HIS A 178 -10.22 -17.70 -6.10
N PHE A 179 -10.56 -16.86 -5.13
CA PHE A 179 -10.16 -16.97 -3.72
C PHE A 179 -11.19 -17.78 -2.96
N TYR A 180 -10.77 -18.81 -2.24
CA TYR A 180 -11.67 -19.60 -1.43
C TYR A 180 -11.00 -20.14 -0.16
N GLY A 181 -11.78 -20.17 0.91
CA GLY A 181 -11.37 -20.58 2.24
C GLY A 181 -12.39 -20.15 3.29
N GLU A 182 -12.00 -20.16 4.56
CA GLU A 182 -12.88 -19.72 5.63
C GLU A 182 -13.28 -18.24 5.43
N GLY A 183 -14.59 -17.97 5.40
CA GLY A 183 -15.13 -16.62 5.25
C GLY A 183 -14.96 -16.00 3.84
N THR A 184 -14.46 -16.77 2.84
CA THR A 184 -14.20 -16.23 1.52
C THR A 184 -14.58 -17.22 0.42
N ASP A 185 -15.36 -16.71 -0.54
CA ASP A 185 -15.62 -17.32 -1.85
C ASP A 185 -15.80 -16.16 -2.83
N LEU A 186 -14.68 -15.71 -3.43
CA LEU A 186 -14.59 -14.50 -4.21
C LEU A 186 -13.90 -14.75 -5.54
N THR A 187 -14.59 -14.47 -6.64
CA THR A 187 -13.99 -14.44 -7.98
C THR A 187 -13.70 -13.00 -8.37
N VAL A 188 -12.43 -12.71 -8.65
CA VAL A 188 -11.90 -11.41 -9.07
C VAL A 188 -11.48 -11.50 -10.53
N GLY A 189 -12.28 -10.97 -11.44
CA GLY A 189 -11.88 -10.81 -12.84
C GLY A 189 -10.74 -9.83 -12.97
N LEU A 190 -9.80 -10.09 -13.87
CA LEU A 190 -8.64 -9.22 -14.11
C LEU A 190 -8.91 -8.28 -15.29
N ALA A 191 -8.36 -7.08 -15.24
CA ALA A 191 -8.55 -6.06 -16.28
C ALA A 191 -7.94 -6.50 -17.61
N ASP A 192 -8.48 -6.00 -18.72
CA ASP A 192 -8.01 -6.36 -20.05
C ASP A 192 -6.60 -5.78 -20.30
N GLY A 193 -5.63 -6.65 -20.56
CA GLY A 193 -4.23 -6.27 -20.69
C GLY A 193 -3.56 -5.90 -19.37
N HIS A 194 -4.01 -6.49 -18.26
CA HIS A 194 -3.34 -6.35 -16.97
C HIS A 194 -1.93 -6.90 -17.00
N GLU A 195 -1.07 -6.33 -16.17
CA GLU A 195 0.28 -6.81 -15.90
C GLU A 195 0.51 -6.94 -14.39
N TRP A 196 1.09 -8.06 -13.98
CA TRP A 196 1.52 -8.26 -12.61
C TRP A 196 2.82 -7.54 -12.34
N MET A 197 2.84 -6.80 -11.26
CA MET A 197 3.98 -6.03 -10.77
C MET A 197 4.41 -6.55 -9.41
N GLY A 198 5.66 -6.26 -9.00
CA GLY A 198 6.17 -6.61 -7.67
C GLY A 198 7.68 -6.42 -7.56
N GLY A 199 8.16 -6.12 -6.36
CA GLY A 199 9.58 -5.92 -6.07
C GLY A 199 10.19 -4.69 -6.75
N ALA A 200 11.41 -4.82 -7.23
CA ALA A 200 12.13 -3.72 -7.88
C ALA A 200 11.49 -3.33 -9.22
N SER A 201 11.38 -2.03 -9.45
CA SER A 201 10.88 -1.43 -10.69
C SER A 201 11.87 -0.43 -11.25
N THR A 202 11.89 -0.28 -12.57
CA THR A 202 12.74 0.72 -13.24
C THR A 202 11.92 1.97 -13.54
N ALA A 203 12.38 3.09 -13.00
CA ALA A 203 11.77 4.39 -13.27
C ALA A 203 12.06 4.88 -14.70
N ARG A 204 11.28 5.85 -15.19
CA ARG A 204 11.47 6.42 -16.54
C ARG A 204 12.85 7.06 -16.73
N ASN A 205 13.49 7.50 -15.65
CA ASN A 205 14.87 8.01 -15.71
C ASN A 205 15.93 6.89 -15.81
N GLY A 206 15.51 5.61 -15.92
CA GLY A 206 16.40 4.45 -16.08
C GLY A 206 16.94 3.87 -14.76
N VAL A 207 16.61 4.45 -13.60
CA VAL A 207 17.07 3.96 -12.29
C VAL A 207 16.14 2.88 -11.79
N THR A 208 16.69 1.69 -11.49
CA THR A 208 15.96 0.60 -10.82
C THR A 208 16.03 0.78 -9.31
N CYS A 209 14.88 0.70 -8.65
CA CYS A 209 14.77 0.81 -7.19
C CYS A 209 13.62 -0.04 -6.66
N ASN A 210 13.63 -0.29 -5.35
CA ASN A 210 12.48 -0.83 -4.62
C ASN A 210 11.65 0.34 -4.10
N PRO A 211 10.40 0.52 -4.55
CA PRO A 211 9.54 1.63 -4.07
C PRO A 211 9.25 1.53 -2.58
N ASN A 212 8.90 0.33 -2.14
CA ASN A 212 8.57 0.03 -0.75
C ASN A 212 9.61 -0.92 -0.13
N ILE A 213 10.04 -0.62 1.08
CA ILE A 213 10.82 -1.51 1.94
C ILE A 213 10.17 -1.50 3.33
N PRO A 214 9.51 -2.61 3.71
CA PRO A 214 9.41 -3.91 3.01
C PRO A 214 8.41 -3.93 1.84
N SER A 215 8.46 -5.01 1.04
CA SER A 215 7.44 -5.40 0.08
C SER A 215 7.52 -6.91 -0.15
N GLU A 216 6.39 -7.62 -0.02
CA GLU A 216 6.28 -9.08 -0.15
C GLU A 216 5.33 -9.50 -1.27
N GLU A 217 4.69 -8.53 -1.89
CA GLU A 217 3.58 -8.72 -2.79
C GLU A 217 3.97 -8.82 -4.26
N VAL A 218 3.10 -9.51 -5.00
CA VAL A 218 2.88 -9.27 -6.41
C VAL A 218 1.42 -8.89 -6.64
N PHE A 219 1.17 -7.84 -7.38
CA PHE A 219 -0.15 -7.23 -7.51
C PHE A 219 -0.50 -6.86 -8.94
N THR A 220 -1.79 -6.71 -9.19
CA THR A 220 -2.31 -6.26 -10.49
C THR A 220 -3.67 -5.58 -10.35
N THR A 221 -4.21 -5.07 -11.47
CA THR A 221 -5.51 -4.41 -11.51
C THR A 221 -6.64 -5.41 -11.78
N PRO A 222 -7.64 -5.52 -10.88
CA PRO A 222 -8.88 -6.23 -11.13
C PRO A 222 -9.75 -5.48 -12.13
N HIS A 223 -10.67 -6.19 -12.77
CA HIS A 223 -11.68 -5.57 -13.62
C HIS A 223 -12.82 -5.04 -12.75
N ALA A 224 -13.05 -3.74 -12.77
CA ALA A 224 -14.01 -3.03 -11.93
C ALA A 224 -15.46 -3.57 -11.98
N LEU A 225 -15.83 -4.29 -13.04
CA LEU A 225 -17.19 -4.84 -13.25
C LEU A 225 -17.27 -6.37 -13.12
N LYS A 226 -16.13 -7.07 -12.90
CA LYS A 226 -16.08 -8.54 -12.94
C LYS A 226 -15.66 -9.14 -11.59
N VAL A 227 -16.21 -8.63 -10.49
CA VAL A 227 -15.96 -9.18 -9.14
C VAL A 227 -17.27 -9.68 -8.56
N ASN A 228 -17.29 -10.96 -8.15
CA ASN A 228 -18.48 -11.61 -7.63
C ASN A 228 -18.16 -12.55 -6.47
N GLY A 229 -19.00 -12.59 -5.46
CA GLY A 229 -18.84 -13.44 -4.29
C GLY A 229 -18.78 -12.66 -2.99
N TYR A 230 -18.26 -13.28 -1.96
CA TYR A 230 -18.12 -12.66 -0.63
C TYR A 230 -16.71 -12.88 -0.07
N VAL A 231 -16.32 -11.96 0.80
CA VAL A 231 -15.02 -12.02 1.45
C VAL A 231 -15.06 -11.33 2.81
N THR A 232 -14.30 -11.87 3.76
CA THR A 232 -14.07 -11.27 5.08
C THR A 232 -12.62 -10.89 5.27
N SER A 233 -12.36 -9.81 6.01
CA SER A 233 -11.00 -9.46 6.39
C SER A 233 -10.43 -10.49 7.37
N THR A 234 -9.15 -10.80 7.22
CA THR A 234 -8.43 -11.71 8.11
C THR A 234 -7.55 -10.98 9.12
N LYS A 235 -7.40 -9.67 8.94
CA LYS A 235 -6.68 -8.77 9.85
C LYS A 235 -7.44 -7.45 9.96
N PRO A 236 -7.32 -6.72 11.08
CA PRO A 236 -7.89 -5.38 11.22
C PRO A 236 -7.29 -4.40 10.19
N LEU A 237 -8.10 -3.46 9.74
CA LEU A 237 -7.67 -2.32 8.94
C LEU A 237 -7.51 -1.08 9.82
N SER A 238 -6.31 -0.50 9.85
CA SER A 238 -6.08 0.80 10.45
C SER A 238 -6.31 1.91 9.43
N HIS A 239 -7.36 2.69 9.59
CA HIS A 239 -7.73 3.75 8.65
C HIS A 239 -8.04 5.06 9.39
N GLN A 240 -7.28 6.11 9.11
CA GLN A 240 -7.46 7.47 9.67
C GLN A 240 -7.61 7.48 11.21
N GLY A 241 -6.79 6.69 11.92
CA GLY A 241 -6.83 6.60 13.37
C GLY A 241 -7.99 5.76 13.93
N THR A 242 -8.72 5.04 13.08
CA THR A 242 -9.76 4.09 13.48
C THR A 242 -9.36 2.69 13.09
N LEU A 243 -9.53 1.75 14.01
CA LEU A 243 -9.37 0.33 13.74
C LEU A 243 -10.73 -0.23 13.28
N ILE A 244 -10.75 -0.81 12.07
CA ILE A 244 -11.92 -1.45 11.48
C ILE A 244 -11.67 -2.96 11.53
N GLU A 245 -12.57 -3.69 12.19
CA GLU A 245 -12.38 -5.12 12.45
C GLU A 245 -13.51 -5.95 11.82
N ASP A 246 -13.18 -7.17 11.40
CA ASP A 246 -14.10 -8.15 10.83
C ASP A 246 -14.93 -7.58 9.67
N ILE A 247 -14.25 -6.91 8.73
CA ILE A 247 -14.89 -6.42 7.51
C ILE A 247 -15.46 -7.62 6.75
N ALA A 248 -16.75 -7.54 6.39
CA ALA A 248 -17.41 -8.53 5.54
C ALA A 248 -18.14 -7.81 4.40
N VAL A 249 -17.84 -8.19 3.16
CA VAL A 249 -18.47 -7.60 1.98
C VAL A 249 -18.95 -8.66 1.00
N THR A 250 -20.00 -8.31 0.24
CA THR A 250 -20.49 -9.10 -0.89
C THR A 250 -20.41 -8.26 -2.15
N PHE A 251 -19.71 -8.78 -3.15
CA PHE A 251 -19.62 -8.19 -4.48
C PHE A 251 -20.65 -8.82 -5.43
N LYS A 252 -21.23 -7.98 -6.29
CA LYS A 252 -22.02 -8.38 -7.44
C LYS A 252 -21.69 -7.47 -8.61
N ASP A 253 -21.25 -8.05 -9.71
CA ASP A 253 -20.85 -7.32 -10.93
C ASP A 253 -19.89 -6.15 -10.63
N GLY A 254 -18.91 -6.43 -9.77
CA GLY A 254 -17.85 -5.50 -9.36
C GLY A 254 -18.22 -4.51 -8.27
N VAL A 255 -19.48 -4.43 -7.84
CA VAL A 255 -19.94 -3.46 -6.83
C VAL A 255 -20.18 -4.15 -5.49
N ILE A 256 -19.73 -3.55 -4.40
CA ILE A 256 -20.10 -3.95 -3.04
C ILE A 256 -21.59 -3.67 -2.84
N THR A 257 -22.37 -4.74 -2.67
CA THR A 257 -23.82 -4.69 -2.43
C THR A 257 -24.21 -4.85 -0.97
N LYS A 258 -23.32 -5.47 -0.17
CA LYS A 258 -23.45 -5.59 1.28
C LYS A 258 -22.09 -5.33 1.91
N ALA A 259 -22.09 -4.61 3.01
CA ALA A 259 -20.88 -4.30 3.77
C ALA A 259 -21.22 -4.22 5.25
N SER A 260 -20.35 -4.78 6.10
CA SER A 260 -20.41 -4.67 7.55
C SER A 260 -19.03 -4.78 8.16
N ALA A 261 -18.89 -4.35 9.41
CA ALA A 261 -17.72 -4.57 10.25
C ALA A 261 -18.15 -4.69 11.72
N SER A 262 -17.43 -5.48 12.53
CA SER A 262 -17.75 -5.61 13.96
C SER A 262 -17.36 -4.37 14.75
N LYS A 263 -16.36 -3.61 14.27
CA LYS A 263 -15.89 -2.35 14.84
C LYS A 263 -15.53 -1.38 13.72
N GLY A 264 -15.80 -0.10 13.91
CA GLY A 264 -15.51 0.94 12.91
C GLY A 264 -16.38 0.89 11.65
N GLU A 265 -17.54 0.21 11.69
CA GLU A 265 -18.45 0.06 10.55
C GLU A 265 -18.88 1.40 9.95
N ASP A 266 -19.17 2.39 10.77
CA ASP A 266 -19.57 3.71 10.33
C ASP A 266 -18.46 4.43 9.52
N VAL A 267 -17.19 4.21 9.89
CA VAL A 267 -16.04 4.74 9.16
C VAL A 267 -15.88 3.99 7.83
N PHE A 268 -16.05 2.66 7.84
CA PHE A 268 -15.98 1.84 6.63
C PHE A 268 -17.09 2.19 5.64
N LEU A 269 -18.33 2.36 6.11
CA LEU A 269 -19.45 2.74 5.24
C LEU A 269 -19.25 4.14 4.64
N LYS A 270 -18.75 5.12 5.41
CA LYS A 270 -18.40 6.44 4.89
C LYS A 270 -17.29 6.39 3.84
N LEU A 271 -16.32 5.51 4.03
CA LEU A 271 -15.26 5.27 3.04
C LEU A 271 -15.86 4.79 1.71
N LEU A 272 -16.81 3.84 1.75
CA LEU A 272 -17.52 3.33 0.59
C LEU A 272 -18.42 4.38 -0.09
N ASP A 273 -18.82 5.43 0.61
CA ASP A 273 -19.67 6.52 0.09
C ASP A 273 -18.85 7.72 -0.44
N THR A 274 -17.52 7.60 -0.52
CA THR A 274 -16.65 8.68 -1.00
C THR A 274 -16.95 9.06 -2.45
N ASP A 275 -17.06 8.06 -3.32
CA ASP A 275 -17.45 8.19 -4.73
C ASP A 275 -17.94 6.83 -5.28
N GLU A 276 -18.35 6.80 -6.54
CA GLU A 276 -18.85 5.55 -7.18
C GLU A 276 -17.77 4.46 -7.24
N GLY A 277 -16.51 4.83 -7.47
CA GLY A 277 -15.38 3.91 -7.55
C GLY A 277 -14.97 3.32 -6.20
N ALA A 278 -15.31 3.97 -5.08
CA ALA A 278 -14.99 3.50 -3.74
C ALA A 278 -15.60 2.15 -3.37
N ARG A 279 -16.71 1.75 -4.05
CA ARG A 279 -17.37 0.46 -3.88
C ARG A 279 -16.87 -0.63 -4.83
N ARG A 280 -15.76 -0.38 -5.53
CA ARG A 280 -15.14 -1.29 -6.50
C ARG A 280 -13.69 -1.52 -6.17
N LEU A 281 -13.13 -2.62 -6.67
CA LEU A 281 -11.71 -2.92 -6.48
C LEU A 281 -10.84 -2.11 -7.45
N GLY A 282 -9.69 -1.65 -6.95
CA GLY A 282 -8.59 -1.07 -7.70
C GLY A 282 -7.35 -1.95 -7.74
N GLU A 283 -7.22 -2.87 -6.76
CA GLU A 283 -6.06 -3.76 -6.67
C GLU A 283 -6.44 -5.15 -6.18
N VAL A 284 -5.66 -6.13 -6.61
CA VAL A 284 -5.60 -7.48 -6.04
C VAL A 284 -4.14 -7.88 -5.91
N ALA A 285 -3.74 -8.28 -4.71
CA ALA A 285 -2.35 -8.59 -4.37
C ALA A 285 -2.21 -9.98 -3.73
N LEU A 286 -1.11 -10.64 -4.07
CA LEU A 286 -0.76 -11.98 -3.62
C LEU A 286 0.48 -11.92 -2.73
N VAL A 287 0.32 -12.28 -1.46
CA VAL A 287 1.36 -12.33 -0.45
C VAL A 287 1.31 -13.70 0.25
N PRO A 288 2.39 -14.47 0.27
CA PRO A 288 2.39 -15.78 0.95
C PRO A 288 2.32 -15.60 2.47
N HIS A 289 1.63 -16.54 3.13
CA HIS A 289 1.55 -16.57 4.60
C HIS A 289 2.92 -16.72 5.26
N GLY A 290 3.89 -17.31 4.58
CA GLY A 290 5.29 -17.41 5.02
C GLY A 290 6.07 -16.10 4.96
N SER A 291 5.47 -14.95 4.58
CA SER A 291 6.15 -13.67 4.57
C SER A 291 6.62 -13.27 5.98
N PRO A 292 7.77 -12.57 6.13
CA PRO A 292 8.28 -12.17 7.45
C PRO A 292 7.27 -11.36 8.26
N ILE A 293 6.46 -10.54 7.58
CA ILE A 293 5.44 -9.70 8.22
C ILE A 293 4.28 -10.57 8.73
N SER A 294 3.80 -11.50 7.90
CA SER A 294 2.77 -12.45 8.33
C SER A 294 3.21 -13.27 9.55
N GLN A 295 4.44 -13.79 9.50
CA GLN A 295 5.02 -14.61 10.57
C GLN A 295 5.30 -13.84 11.86
N SER A 296 5.42 -12.52 11.81
CA SER A 296 5.57 -11.69 13.02
C SER A 296 4.32 -11.70 13.91
N ASN A 297 3.15 -12.00 13.33
CA ASN A 297 1.83 -11.89 13.97
C ASN A 297 1.54 -10.51 14.56
N LEU A 298 2.25 -9.47 14.13
CA LEU A 298 2.03 -8.09 14.55
C LEU A 298 1.01 -7.41 13.64
N LEU A 299 0.23 -6.51 14.22
CA LEU A 299 -0.45 -5.44 13.50
C LEU A 299 0.42 -4.19 13.66
N PHE A 300 0.93 -3.68 12.56
CA PHE A 300 1.83 -2.52 12.58
C PHE A 300 1.07 -1.19 12.63
N TYR A 301 -0.22 -1.17 12.33
CA TYR A 301 -1.01 0.07 12.16
C TYR A 301 -0.42 0.98 11.08
N ASN A 302 0.27 0.41 10.12
CA ASN A 302 0.92 1.11 9.03
C ASN A 302 0.80 0.28 7.75
N THR A 303 0.15 0.83 6.74
CA THR A 303 -0.16 0.16 5.47
C THR A 303 1.08 -0.43 4.80
N LEU A 304 2.24 0.26 4.83
CA LEU A 304 3.50 -0.25 4.27
C LEU A 304 3.87 -1.66 4.79
N PHE A 305 3.45 -2.01 6.02
CA PHE A 305 3.68 -3.32 6.61
C PHE A 305 2.44 -4.21 6.53
N ASP A 306 1.28 -3.68 6.92
CA ASP A 306 0.09 -4.49 7.12
C ASP A 306 -0.44 -5.07 5.81
N GLU A 307 -0.35 -4.35 4.68
CA GLU A 307 -0.67 -4.87 3.34
C GLU A 307 0.20 -6.07 2.96
N ASN A 308 1.46 -6.08 3.40
CA ASN A 308 2.41 -7.16 3.14
C ASN A 308 2.31 -8.35 4.12
N ALA A 309 1.31 -8.34 5.00
CA ALA A 309 1.06 -9.43 5.95
C ALA A 309 0.20 -10.57 5.36
N ALA A 310 -0.54 -10.35 4.27
CA ALA A 310 -1.40 -11.35 3.65
C ALA A 310 -1.81 -10.92 2.24
N CYS A 311 -2.35 -11.87 1.44
CA CYS A 311 -3.09 -11.49 0.23
C CYS A 311 -4.13 -10.42 0.59
N HIS A 312 -4.24 -9.39 -0.23
CA HIS A 312 -5.13 -8.27 0.03
C HIS A 312 -5.84 -7.78 -1.24
N ILE A 313 -6.86 -6.99 -1.04
CA ILE A 313 -7.56 -6.27 -2.08
C ILE A 313 -7.63 -4.80 -1.70
N ALA A 314 -7.52 -3.90 -2.67
CA ALA A 314 -7.75 -2.48 -2.45
C ALA A 314 -9.09 -2.03 -3.01
N LEU A 315 -9.81 -1.23 -2.22
CA LEU A 315 -10.95 -0.48 -2.71
C LEU A 315 -10.48 0.80 -3.39
N GLY A 316 -11.12 1.13 -4.52
CA GLY A 316 -10.95 2.44 -5.14
C GLY A 316 -10.03 2.46 -6.35
N GLN A 317 -9.11 3.43 -6.39
CA GLN A 317 -8.26 3.75 -7.54
C GLN A 317 -7.33 2.60 -7.93
N CYS A 318 -7.28 2.27 -9.21
CA CYS A 318 -6.28 1.33 -9.74
C CYS A 318 -4.98 2.02 -10.17
N TYR A 319 -3.93 1.23 -10.34
CA TYR A 319 -2.65 1.71 -10.86
C TYR A 319 -2.56 1.46 -12.37
N SER A 320 -2.46 2.54 -13.16
CA SER A 320 -2.31 2.45 -14.62
C SER A 320 -1.06 1.65 -15.03
N LYS A 321 -0.04 1.63 -14.18
CA LYS A 321 1.19 0.87 -14.41
C LYS A 321 0.97 -0.66 -14.46
N CYS A 322 -0.13 -1.14 -13.88
CA CYS A 322 -0.54 -2.55 -13.95
C CYS A 322 -1.26 -2.91 -15.26
N PHE A 323 -1.06 -2.15 -16.32
CA PHE A 323 -1.55 -2.43 -17.68
C PHE A 323 -0.40 -2.47 -18.68
N GLN A 324 -0.53 -3.28 -19.71
CA GLN A 324 0.36 -3.26 -20.87
C GLN A 324 0.43 -1.86 -21.47
N GLN A 325 1.63 -1.29 -21.52
CA GLN A 325 1.90 0.09 -21.93
C GLN A 325 1.16 1.13 -21.05
N GLY A 326 0.92 0.81 -19.78
CA GLY A 326 0.12 1.62 -18.87
C GLY A 326 0.61 3.05 -18.67
N ASP A 327 1.91 3.29 -18.90
CA ASP A 327 2.53 4.62 -18.90
C ASP A 327 2.07 5.53 -20.04
N LYS A 328 1.45 4.97 -21.09
CA LYS A 328 0.94 5.69 -22.26
C LYS A 328 -0.57 5.83 -22.27
N LEU A 329 -1.26 5.12 -21.40
CA LEU A 329 -2.72 5.12 -21.35
C LEU A 329 -3.24 6.42 -20.72
N SER A 330 -4.30 6.96 -21.31
CA SER A 330 -5.15 7.94 -20.66
C SER A 330 -6.04 7.27 -19.59
N ASN A 331 -6.62 8.08 -18.70
CA ASN A 331 -7.56 7.55 -17.70
C ASN A 331 -8.76 6.87 -18.36
N ASP A 332 -9.27 7.41 -19.47
CA ASP A 332 -10.41 6.83 -20.19
C ASP A 332 -10.04 5.44 -20.77
N GLU A 333 -8.86 5.29 -21.34
CA GLU A 333 -8.37 3.99 -21.84
C GLU A 333 -8.14 2.98 -20.71
N VAL A 334 -7.72 3.42 -19.52
CA VAL A 334 -7.65 2.57 -18.32
C VAL A 334 -9.03 2.06 -17.92
N ILE A 335 -10.03 2.95 -17.90
CA ILE A 335 -11.44 2.59 -17.58
C ILE A 335 -12.01 1.65 -18.63
N GLU A 336 -11.80 1.90 -19.93
CA GLU A 336 -12.26 1.04 -21.02
C GLU A 336 -11.69 -0.38 -20.93
N ARG A 337 -10.47 -0.55 -20.39
CA ARG A 337 -9.85 -1.85 -20.13
C ARG A 337 -10.31 -2.49 -18.80
N GLY A 338 -11.23 -1.86 -18.11
CA GLY A 338 -11.80 -2.37 -16.86
C GLY A 338 -11.12 -1.87 -15.59
N GLY A 339 -10.20 -0.91 -15.67
CA GLY A 339 -9.65 -0.25 -14.49
C GLY A 339 -10.71 0.56 -13.74
N ASN A 340 -10.49 0.80 -12.46
CA ASN A 340 -11.36 1.59 -11.59
C ASN A 340 -10.74 2.96 -11.31
N SER A 341 -11.58 3.98 -11.22
CA SER A 341 -11.18 5.34 -10.82
C SER A 341 -11.93 5.77 -9.57
N SER A 342 -11.19 6.31 -8.60
CA SER A 342 -11.72 6.78 -7.32
C SER A 342 -10.78 7.78 -6.66
N MET A 343 -11.29 8.54 -5.70
CA MET A 343 -10.49 9.40 -4.83
C MET A 343 -9.77 8.65 -3.72
N ILE A 344 -10.13 7.39 -3.48
CA ILE A 344 -9.51 6.53 -2.45
C ILE A 344 -8.69 5.40 -3.09
N HIS A 345 -7.75 4.87 -2.30
CA HIS A 345 -7.10 3.58 -2.49
C HIS A 345 -6.84 3.03 -1.10
N VAL A 346 -7.51 1.96 -0.72
CA VAL A 346 -7.46 1.42 0.64
C VAL A 346 -7.36 -0.09 0.63
N ASP A 347 -6.21 -0.59 1.04
CA ASP A 347 -5.86 -2.00 1.13
C ASP A 347 -6.40 -2.62 2.41
N TRP A 348 -6.91 -3.84 2.32
CA TRP A 348 -7.27 -4.64 3.47
C TRP A 348 -7.09 -6.14 3.22
N MET A 349 -6.62 -6.83 4.24
CA MET A 349 -6.10 -8.18 4.17
C MET A 349 -7.22 -9.21 4.18
N ILE A 350 -7.15 -10.14 3.22
CA ILE A 350 -8.11 -11.25 3.05
C ILE A 350 -7.42 -12.62 3.11
N GLY A 351 -6.09 -12.66 2.98
CA GLY A 351 -5.31 -13.89 2.98
C GLY A 351 -5.19 -14.52 4.36
N SER A 352 -5.08 -15.83 4.41
CA SER A 352 -4.87 -16.61 5.64
C SER A 352 -4.04 -17.86 5.37
N GLN A 353 -3.64 -18.55 6.43
CA GLN A 353 -2.97 -19.84 6.33
C GLN A 353 -3.81 -20.91 5.61
N SER A 354 -5.12 -20.80 5.56
CA SER A 354 -6.02 -21.75 4.89
C SER A 354 -6.50 -21.26 3.52
N MET A 355 -6.07 -20.08 3.06
CA MET A 355 -6.49 -19.51 1.79
C MET A 355 -5.97 -20.33 0.60
N ASN A 356 -6.87 -20.64 -0.33
CA ASN A 356 -6.55 -21.20 -1.63
C ASN A 356 -6.92 -20.20 -2.72
N ILE A 357 -6.13 -20.20 -3.80
CA ILE A 357 -6.37 -19.33 -4.95
C ILE A 357 -6.12 -20.12 -6.21
N ASP A 358 -7.11 -20.11 -7.10
CA ASP A 358 -6.99 -20.62 -8.45
C ASP A 358 -6.99 -19.48 -9.47
N GLY A 359 -6.06 -19.54 -10.41
CA GLY A 359 -6.11 -18.71 -11.61
C GLY A 359 -7.03 -19.39 -12.64
N LEU A 360 -8.00 -18.63 -13.13
CA LEU A 360 -8.96 -19.10 -14.13
C LEU A 360 -8.57 -18.54 -15.50
N ASP A 361 -8.50 -19.40 -16.51
CA ASP A 361 -8.31 -18.98 -17.89
C ASP A 361 -9.63 -18.55 -18.55
N GLY A 362 -9.62 -18.22 -19.85
CA GLY A 362 -10.81 -17.82 -20.58
C GLY A 362 -11.91 -18.88 -20.69
N ALA A 363 -11.59 -20.15 -20.43
CA ALA A 363 -12.52 -21.27 -20.34
C ALA A 363 -12.96 -21.59 -18.91
N ASN A 364 -12.46 -20.82 -17.93
CA ASN A 364 -12.61 -21.04 -16.49
C ASN A 364 -11.95 -22.33 -15.97
N ASP A 365 -10.92 -22.83 -16.68
CA ASP A 365 -10.16 -23.98 -16.20
C ASP A 365 -9.21 -23.54 -15.07
N PRO A 366 -9.28 -24.16 -13.87
CA PRO A 366 -8.51 -23.72 -12.72
C PRO A 366 -7.05 -24.18 -12.79
N THR A 367 -6.14 -23.27 -12.52
CA THR A 367 -4.72 -23.54 -12.26
C THR A 367 -4.39 -23.13 -10.84
N PRO A 368 -3.85 -24.01 -9.97
CA PRO A 368 -3.47 -23.62 -8.62
C PRO A 368 -2.44 -22.50 -8.59
N VAL A 369 -2.75 -21.40 -7.92
CA VAL A 369 -1.85 -20.26 -7.65
C VAL A 369 -1.38 -20.32 -6.20
N PHE A 370 -2.32 -20.46 -5.25
CA PHE A 370 -2.05 -20.68 -3.84
C PHE A 370 -2.73 -21.93 -3.32
N ARG A 371 -2.08 -22.61 -2.36
CA ARG A 371 -2.65 -23.67 -1.55
C ARG A 371 -2.20 -23.49 -0.10
N ASN A 372 -3.16 -23.49 0.82
CA ASN A 372 -2.90 -23.31 2.24
C ASN A 372 -2.05 -22.04 2.53
N GLY A 373 -2.40 -20.93 1.91
CA GLY A 373 -1.74 -19.64 2.11
C GLY A 373 -0.37 -19.49 1.44
N GLU A 374 0.11 -20.49 0.71
CA GLU A 374 1.43 -20.51 0.09
C GLU A 374 1.35 -20.67 -1.44
N TRP A 375 2.38 -20.24 -2.14
CA TRP A 375 2.50 -20.45 -3.58
C TRP A 375 2.45 -21.94 -3.91
N ALA A 376 1.51 -22.33 -4.75
CA ALA A 376 1.36 -23.73 -5.20
C ALA A 376 2.47 -24.18 -6.15
N GLN A 377 3.18 -23.24 -6.78
CA GLN A 377 4.24 -23.50 -7.74
C GLN A 377 5.61 -23.17 -7.15
N SER A 378 6.57 -24.09 -7.23
CA SER A 378 7.99 -23.78 -6.99
C SER A 378 8.56 -23.14 -8.26
N LEU A 379 8.91 -21.85 -8.19
CA LEU A 379 9.47 -21.07 -9.30
C LEU A 379 10.94 -20.67 -9.01
N THR A 380 11.66 -21.52 -8.29
CA THR A 380 13.10 -21.32 -7.96
C THR A 380 14.00 -21.89 -9.04
#